data_e07736193ea926ffab6195d475ac72c4
#
_entry.id   e07736193ea926ffab6195d475ac72c4
#
_cell.length_a   1.000
_cell.length_b   1.000
_cell.length_c   1.000
_cell.angle_alpha   90.00
_cell.angle_beta   90.00
_cell.angle_gamma   90.00
#
_symmetry.space_group_name_H-M   'P 1'
#
loop_
_entity.id
_entity.type
_entity.pdbx_description
1 polymer ?
#
loop_
_entity_poly.entity_id
_entity_poly.type
_entity_poly.pdbx_seq_one_letter_code
_entity_poly.pdbx_strand_id
1 'polypeptide(L)'
;MRIAIVGPFPPFRGGISDLNSALAFHLGKHHEVHAFNFSTQYPKTLFPGKTQLKKGNPAQDVENIRCLSSINPFTWKKTADLIIDIEPDLVLFRYWMPFFAPAFSGVAKRIKKKSDAACIAICDNIIPHEKRRLDKQLTKRFFTFMDSFIVLSKKVEEELLSFVPEAKYKYCPHPVYSIFGEAPSNNVAKSELKI
;
A
#
# COMPACT_ATOMS: atom_id res chain seq x y z
N MET A 1 4.45 -8.05 -18.06
CA MET A 1 4.63 -6.69 -17.54
C MET A 1 5.54 -6.73 -16.34
N ARG A 2 6.34 -5.69 -16.16
CA ARG A 2 7.16 -5.48 -14.96
C ARG A 2 6.43 -4.53 -14.03
N ILE A 3 6.11 -4.97 -12.81
CA ILE A 3 5.24 -4.27 -11.87
C ILE A 3 6.02 -3.97 -10.59
N ALA A 4 6.07 -2.70 -10.18
CA ALA A 4 6.57 -2.28 -8.90
C ALA A 4 5.40 -2.06 -7.93
N ILE A 5 5.45 -2.63 -6.72
CA ILE A 5 4.46 -2.39 -5.66
C ILE A 5 5.14 -1.64 -4.51
N VAL A 6 4.65 -0.45 -4.21
CA VAL A 6 5.18 0.43 -3.16
C VAL A 6 4.20 0.45 -1.99
N GLY A 7 4.62 -0.09 -0.85
CA GLY A 7 3.76 -0.16 0.33
C GLY A 7 4.35 -1.05 1.44
N PRO A 8 3.61 -1.31 2.51
CA PRO A 8 4.07 -2.21 3.56
C PRO A 8 4.01 -3.66 3.09
N PHE A 9 5.07 -4.39 3.41
CA PHE A 9 5.22 -5.84 3.25
C PHE A 9 5.78 -6.42 4.56
N PRO A 10 5.80 -7.73 4.76
CA PRO A 10 6.53 -8.32 5.86
C PRO A 10 7.98 -7.78 5.95
N PRO A 11 8.52 -7.55 7.14
CA PRO A 11 8.00 -7.95 8.44
C PRO A 11 7.00 -6.99 9.09
N PHE A 12 6.53 -5.92 8.39
CA PHE A 12 5.50 -5.06 8.97
C PHE A 12 4.20 -5.84 9.16
N ARG A 13 3.59 -5.66 10.34
CA ARG A 13 2.33 -6.32 10.70
C ARG A 13 1.13 -5.50 10.23
N GLY A 14 0.04 -6.20 9.89
CA GLY A 14 -1.26 -5.60 9.57
C GLY A 14 -1.83 -6.08 8.25
N GLY A 15 -3.15 -5.97 8.12
CA GLY A 15 -3.88 -6.46 6.96
C GLY A 15 -3.39 -5.90 5.62
N ILE A 16 -2.92 -4.66 5.58
CA ILE A 16 -2.39 -4.05 4.36
C ILE A 16 -1.10 -4.76 3.90
N SER A 17 -0.22 -5.14 4.83
CA SER A 17 0.99 -5.90 4.52
C SER A 17 0.66 -7.29 3.98
N ASP A 18 -0.29 -7.97 4.61
CA ASP A 18 -0.73 -9.30 4.19
C ASP A 18 -1.42 -9.25 2.81
N LEU A 19 -2.24 -8.21 2.54
CA LEU A 19 -2.87 -7.99 1.23
C LEU A 19 -1.86 -7.66 0.12
N ASN A 20 -0.84 -6.86 0.42
CA ASN A 20 0.21 -6.58 -0.54
C ASN A 20 1.00 -7.84 -0.89
N SER A 21 1.27 -8.70 0.09
CA SER A 21 1.92 -9.99 -0.15
C SER A 21 1.05 -10.91 -1.03
N ALA A 22 -0.25 -10.98 -0.74
CA ALA A 22 -1.18 -11.75 -1.57
C ALA A 22 -1.27 -11.18 -3.00
N LEU A 23 -1.34 -9.86 -3.15
CA LEU A 23 -1.35 -9.20 -4.45
C LEU A 23 -0.08 -9.50 -5.24
N ALA A 24 1.09 -9.32 -4.62
CA ALA A 24 2.37 -9.61 -5.25
C ALA A 24 2.50 -11.07 -5.66
N PHE A 25 2.08 -12.01 -4.80
CA PHE A 25 2.06 -13.44 -5.09
C PHE A 25 1.17 -13.78 -6.29
N HIS A 26 -0.05 -13.25 -6.33
CA HIS A 26 -0.96 -13.53 -7.44
C HIS A 26 -0.56 -12.88 -8.75
N LEU A 27 -0.06 -11.64 -8.72
CA LEU A 27 0.47 -10.97 -9.91
C LEU A 27 1.75 -11.66 -10.41
N GLY A 28 2.59 -12.16 -9.50
CA GLY A 28 3.83 -12.87 -9.82
C GLY A 28 3.64 -14.17 -10.60
N LYS A 29 2.41 -14.72 -10.65
CA LYS A 29 2.11 -15.89 -11.50
C LYS A 29 2.17 -15.59 -13.01
N HIS A 30 2.00 -14.33 -13.39
CA HIS A 30 1.88 -13.91 -14.80
C HIS A 30 2.76 -12.70 -15.15
N HIS A 31 3.36 -12.06 -14.15
CA HIS A 31 4.12 -10.82 -14.29
C HIS A 31 5.40 -10.86 -13.46
N GLU A 32 6.38 -10.06 -13.83
CA GLU A 32 7.56 -9.80 -13.00
C GLU A 32 7.19 -8.75 -11.96
N VAL A 33 7.24 -9.10 -10.67
CA VAL A 33 6.78 -8.23 -9.59
C VAL A 33 7.91 -7.92 -8.63
N HIS A 34 8.12 -6.63 -8.36
CA HIS A 34 9.11 -6.12 -7.41
C HIS A 34 8.42 -5.37 -6.28
N ALA A 35 8.69 -5.75 -5.05
CA ALA A 35 8.09 -5.15 -3.86
C ALA A 35 9.06 -4.15 -3.19
N PHE A 36 8.62 -2.90 -3.05
CA PHE A 36 9.35 -1.82 -2.39
C PHE A 36 8.69 -1.47 -1.06
N ASN A 37 9.36 -1.83 0.00
CA ASN A 37 8.84 -1.77 1.36
C ASN A 37 9.41 -0.58 2.14
N PHE A 38 8.80 -0.27 3.26
CA PHE A 38 9.32 0.71 4.19
C PHE A 38 10.58 0.20 4.91
N SER A 39 11.60 1.04 4.99
CA SER A 39 12.67 0.94 5.99
C SER A 39 12.18 1.49 7.34
N THR A 40 11.38 2.57 7.28
CA THR A 40 10.70 3.19 8.43
C THR A 40 9.29 3.55 8.02
N GLN A 41 8.29 2.81 8.51
CA GLN A 41 6.87 3.09 8.24
C GLN A 41 6.37 4.20 9.15
N TYR A 42 6.44 4.00 10.47
CA TYR A 42 6.16 5.04 11.48
C TYR A 42 7.39 5.31 12.33
N PRO A 43 7.71 6.58 12.61
CA PRO A 43 8.70 6.91 13.65
C PRO A 43 8.31 6.26 14.97
N LYS A 44 9.30 5.81 15.74
CA LYS A 44 9.05 5.17 17.05
C LYS A 44 8.19 6.03 18.00
N THR A 45 8.36 7.34 17.92
CA THR A 45 7.64 8.32 18.75
C THR A 45 6.17 8.52 18.34
N LEU A 46 5.80 8.17 17.11
CA LEU A 46 4.43 8.33 16.58
C LEU A 46 3.66 7.00 16.53
N PHE A 47 4.31 5.89 16.82
CA PHE A 47 3.65 4.59 16.81
C PHE A 47 3.07 4.27 18.19
N PRO A 48 1.74 4.08 18.31
CA PRO A 48 1.09 3.87 19.61
C PRO A 48 1.32 2.47 20.20
N GLY A 49 1.87 1.54 19.43
CA GLY A 49 2.09 0.15 19.83
C GLY A 49 3.53 -0.17 20.24
N LYS A 50 3.74 -1.35 20.84
CA LYS A 50 5.08 -1.81 21.26
C LYS A 50 5.97 -2.16 20.06
N THR A 51 5.43 -2.72 18.97
CA THR A 51 6.18 -3.09 17.77
C THR A 51 5.32 -3.02 16.51
N GLN A 52 5.91 -2.53 15.43
CA GLN A 52 5.32 -2.52 14.09
C GLN A 52 5.59 -3.81 13.33
N LEU A 53 6.45 -4.67 13.86
CA LEU A 53 6.93 -5.86 13.19
C LEU A 53 6.21 -7.12 13.70
N LYS A 54 5.90 -8.03 12.78
CA LYS A 54 5.33 -9.34 13.08
C LYS A 54 6.46 -10.28 13.52
N LYS A 55 6.21 -11.10 14.52
CA LYS A 55 7.09 -12.23 14.88
C LYS A 55 6.63 -13.46 14.09
N GLY A 56 7.58 -14.23 13.56
CA GLY A 56 7.32 -15.45 12.79
C GLY A 56 7.36 -15.24 11.27
N ASN A 57 7.23 -16.33 10.53
CA ASN A 57 7.26 -16.31 9.07
C ASN A 57 5.95 -15.72 8.51
N PRO A 58 6.03 -14.92 7.45
CA PRO A 58 4.84 -14.45 6.75
C PRO A 58 4.09 -15.64 6.11
N ALA A 59 2.76 -15.52 5.97
CA ALA A 59 1.95 -16.53 5.31
C ALA A 59 2.29 -16.68 3.81
N GLN A 60 2.80 -15.60 3.22
CA GLN A 60 3.35 -15.59 1.87
C GLN A 60 4.67 -14.81 1.94
N ASP A 61 5.78 -15.51 1.67
CA ASP A 61 7.10 -14.88 1.63
C ASP A 61 7.28 -14.21 0.27
N VAL A 62 7.28 -12.89 0.29
CA VAL A 62 7.52 -12.06 -0.89
C VAL A 62 8.81 -11.30 -0.65
N GLU A 63 9.81 -11.59 -1.49
CA GLU A 63 11.05 -10.83 -1.46
C GLU A 63 10.76 -9.34 -1.66
N ASN A 64 11.25 -8.50 -0.75
CA ASN A 64 10.99 -7.08 -0.79
C ASN A 64 12.20 -6.24 -0.38
N ILE A 65 12.34 -5.07 -1.03
CA ILE A 65 13.43 -4.13 -0.79
C ILE A 65 12.99 -3.09 0.22
N ARG A 66 13.57 -3.10 1.42
CA ARG A 66 13.27 -2.12 2.48
C ARG A 66 14.06 -0.82 2.27
N CYS A 67 13.50 0.11 1.52
CA CYS A 67 14.20 1.34 1.11
C CYS A 67 13.47 2.64 1.45
N LEU A 68 12.14 2.63 1.61
CA LEU A 68 11.34 3.83 1.78
C LEU A 68 11.19 4.23 3.25
N SER A 69 11.55 5.45 3.62
CA SER A 69 11.17 6.04 4.91
C SER A 69 10.04 7.04 4.73
N SER A 70 9.00 6.94 5.58
CA SER A 70 7.86 7.87 5.54
C SER A 70 8.26 9.33 5.81
N ILE A 71 9.38 9.56 6.51
CA ILE A 71 9.79 10.88 7.01
C ILE A 71 11.13 11.37 6.46
N ASN A 72 11.92 10.52 5.75
CA ASN A 72 13.24 10.91 5.26
C ASN A 72 13.24 11.10 3.74
N PRO A 73 13.26 12.36 3.22
CA PRO A 73 13.19 12.65 1.79
C PRO A 73 14.35 12.08 0.95
N PHE A 74 15.52 11.86 1.54
CA PHE A 74 16.64 11.26 0.81
C PHE A 74 16.32 9.82 0.36
N THR A 75 15.55 9.09 1.18
CA THR A 75 15.11 7.73 0.82
C THR A 75 14.07 7.74 -0.31
N TRP A 76 13.27 8.81 -0.46
CA TRP A 76 12.26 8.90 -1.51
C TRP A 76 12.91 8.94 -2.90
N LYS A 77 13.99 9.73 -3.02
CA LYS A 77 14.80 9.76 -4.25
C LYS A 77 15.40 8.39 -4.54
N LYS A 78 16.07 7.78 -3.53
CA LYS A 78 16.69 6.45 -3.68
C LYS A 78 15.65 5.38 -4.07
N THR A 79 14.49 5.36 -3.41
CA THR A 79 13.41 4.43 -3.74
C THR A 79 12.93 4.62 -5.17
N ALA A 80 12.73 5.86 -5.60
CA ALA A 80 12.31 6.14 -6.97
C ALA A 80 13.37 5.71 -8.00
N ASP A 81 14.68 5.92 -7.73
CA ASP A 81 15.75 5.48 -8.62
C ASP A 81 15.78 3.95 -8.72
N LEU A 82 15.67 3.22 -7.62
CA LEU A 82 15.57 1.75 -7.62
C LEU A 82 14.35 1.25 -8.42
N ILE A 83 13.22 1.96 -8.37
CA ILE A 83 12.03 1.63 -9.16
C ILE A 83 12.28 1.90 -10.65
N ILE A 84 12.89 3.03 -10.98
CA ILE A 84 13.19 3.39 -12.38
C ILE A 84 14.20 2.41 -12.99
N ASP A 85 15.21 1.99 -12.24
CA ASP A 85 16.26 1.08 -12.69
C ASP A 85 15.73 -0.31 -13.11
N ILE A 86 14.58 -0.72 -12.60
CA ILE A 86 13.90 -1.94 -13.06
C ILE A 86 13.03 -1.73 -14.30
N GLU A 87 12.93 -0.52 -14.85
CA GLU A 87 12.12 -0.17 -16.03
C GLU A 87 10.67 -0.70 -15.92
N PRO A 88 9.87 -0.32 -14.91
CA PRO A 88 8.55 -0.87 -14.73
C PRO A 88 7.56 -0.36 -15.78
N ASP A 89 6.62 -1.21 -16.18
CA ASP A 89 5.43 -0.79 -16.95
C ASP A 89 4.40 -0.13 -16.05
N LEU A 90 4.34 -0.58 -14.78
CA LEU A 90 3.32 -0.19 -13.82
C LEU A 90 3.89 -0.05 -12.40
N VAL A 91 3.53 1.03 -11.72
CA VAL A 91 3.85 1.25 -10.31
C VAL A 91 2.56 1.37 -9.50
N LEU A 92 2.36 0.45 -8.56
CA LEU A 92 1.21 0.41 -7.65
C LEU A 92 1.60 1.01 -6.31
N PHE A 93 0.90 2.07 -5.89
CA PHE A 93 1.06 2.66 -4.56
C PHE A 93 -0.08 2.23 -3.66
N ARG A 94 0.23 1.60 -2.52
CA ARG A 94 -0.78 1.26 -1.52
C ARG A 94 -1.05 2.46 -0.62
N TYR A 95 -2.21 3.09 -0.77
CA TYR A 95 -2.57 4.32 -0.07
C TYR A 95 -3.67 4.09 0.95
N TRP A 96 -3.44 4.49 2.22
CA TRP A 96 -4.42 4.31 3.30
C TRP A 96 -4.51 5.49 4.27
N MET A 97 -3.59 6.46 4.20
CA MET A 97 -3.69 7.67 5.02
C MET A 97 -2.76 8.79 4.53
N PRO A 98 -3.15 10.07 4.75
CA PRO A 98 -2.40 11.24 4.29
C PRO A 98 -0.97 11.37 4.81
N PHE A 99 -0.65 10.75 5.95
CA PHE A 99 0.70 10.75 6.52
C PHE A 99 1.77 10.24 5.54
N PHE A 100 1.44 9.30 4.67
CA PHE A 100 2.36 8.75 3.68
C PHE A 100 2.40 9.53 2.37
N ALA A 101 1.44 10.45 2.16
CA ALA A 101 1.33 11.21 0.92
C ALA A 101 2.61 11.99 0.55
N PRO A 102 3.37 12.63 1.48
CA PRO A 102 4.63 13.28 1.14
C PRO A 102 5.67 12.32 0.56
N ALA A 103 5.85 11.15 1.18
CA ALA A 103 6.81 10.15 0.72
C ALA A 103 6.40 9.59 -0.64
N PHE A 104 5.16 9.18 -0.79
CA PHE A 104 4.63 8.68 -2.06
C PHE A 104 4.67 9.75 -3.16
N SER A 105 4.35 11.03 -2.85
CA SER A 105 4.49 12.13 -3.81
C SER A 105 5.93 12.33 -4.27
N GLY A 106 6.90 12.23 -3.35
CA GLY A 106 8.32 12.36 -3.67
C GLY A 106 8.80 11.26 -4.63
N VAL A 107 8.39 10.02 -4.37
CA VAL A 107 8.69 8.87 -5.23
C VAL A 107 7.98 9.02 -6.59
N ALA A 108 6.65 9.19 -6.58
CA ALA A 108 5.84 9.25 -7.80
C ALA A 108 6.25 10.40 -8.73
N LYS A 109 6.50 11.61 -8.18
CA LYS A 109 6.98 12.76 -8.95
C LYS A 109 8.27 12.45 -9.74
N ARG A 110 9.19 11.70 -9.13
CA ARG A 110 10.45 11.36 -9.79
C ARG A 110 10.25 10.29 -10.86
N ILE A 111 9.41 9.29 -10.60
CA ILE A 111 9.03 8.27 -11.59
C ILE A 111 8.37 8.94 -12.80
N LYS A 112 7.35 9.77 -12.60
CA LYS A 112 6.67 10.52 -13.69
C LYS A 112 7.59 11.43 -14.50
N LYS A 113 8.72 11.86 -13.94
CA LYS A 113 9.71 12.69 -14.64
C LYS A 113 10.69 11.87 -15.48
N LYS A 114 10.97 10.61 -15.10
CA LYS A 114 12.10 9.84 -15.62
C LYS A 114 11.71 8.48 -16.23
N SER A 115 10.43 8.14 -16.21
CA SER A 115 9.89 6.88 -16.69
C SER A 115 8.50 7.12 -17.25
N ASP A 116 8.12 6.30 -18.22
CA ASP A 116 6.76 6.27 -18.80
C ASP A 116 5.82 5.34 -18.06
N ALA A 117 6.27 4.77 -16.93
CA ALA A 117 5.47 3.86 -16.12
C ALA A 117 4.14 4.48 -15.69
N ALA A 118 3.07 3.71 -15.82
CA ALA A 118 1.78 4.09 -15.28
C ALA A 118 1.81 4.02 -13.74
N CYS A 119 1.29 5.04 -13.06
CA CYS A 119 1.19 5.10 -11.62
C CYS A 119 -0.26 4.92 -11.18
N ILE A 120 -0.54 3.90 -10.37
CA ILE A 120 -1.88 3.60 -9.85
C ILE A 120 -1.87 3.62 -8.33
N ALA A 121 -2.84 4.30 -7.71
CA ALA A 121 -3.06 4.20 -6.27
C ALA A 121 -4.14 3.16 -5.94
N ILE A 122 -3.80 2.19 -5.09
CA ILE A 122 -4.77 1.28 -4.48
C ILE A 122 -5.16 1.89 -3.14
N CYS A 123 -6.40 2.37 -3.04
CA CYS A 123 -6.90 3.13 -1.91
C CYS A 123 -7.70 2.25 -0.94
N ASP A 124 -7.16 2.04 0.26
CA ASP A 124 -7.88 1.37 1.36
C ASP A 124 -8.74 2.36 2.14
N ASN A 125 -8.24 3.59 2.30
CA ASN A 125 -8.91 4.69 2.99
C ASN A 125 -8.30 6.01 2.50
N ILE A 126 -9.11 7.04 2.25
CA ILE A 126 -8.65 8.34 1.76
C ILE A 126 -8.79 9.41 2.84
N ILE A 127 -9.92 9.43 3.52
CA ILE A 127 -10.20 10.39 4.58
C ILE A 127 -10.02 9.69 5.93
N PRO A 128 -9.01 10.06 6.73
CA PRO A 128 -8.81 9.48 8.04
C PRO A 128 -9.95 9.87 9.00
N HIS A 129 -10.20 9.04 10.01
CA HIS A 129 -11.18 9.34 11.06
C HIS A 129 -10.80 10.60 11.84
N GLU A 130 -9.51 10.80 12.12
CA GLU A 130 -8.96 11.99 12.73
C GLU A 130 -8.38 12.93 11.66
N LYS A 131 -9.15 13.96 11.27
CA LYS A 131 -8.75 14.90 10.23
C LYS A 131 -7.75 15.93 10.75
N ARG A 132 -6.63 16.13 10.03
CA ARG A 132 -5.65 17.19 10.26
C ARG A 132 -5.73 18.25 9.17
N ARG A 133 -5.33 19.50 9.49
CA ARG A 133 -5.47 20.65 8.57
C ARG A 133 -4.85 20.45 7.19
N LEU A 134 -3.77 19.69 7.09
CA LEU A 134 -3.03 19.49 5.83
C LEU A 134 -3.39 18.19 5.10
N ASP A 135 -4.17 17.30 5.68
CA ASP A 135 -4.45 15.98 5.11
C ASP A 135 -5.02 16.07 3.70
N LYS A 136 -5.97 16.97 3.50
CA LYS A 136 -6.61 17.18 2.18
C LYS A 136 -5.62 17.63 1.12
N GLN A 137 -4.73 18.58 1.45
CA GLN A 137 -3.73 19.10 0.52
C GLN A 137 -2.66 18.05 0.19
N LEU A 138 -2.22 17.29 1.19
CA LEU A 138 -1.23 16.23 1.02
C LEU A 138 -1.78 15.12 0.12
N THR A 139 -3.02 14.67 0.37
CA THR A 139 -3.69 13.67 -0.46
C THR A 139 -3.87 14.16 -1.90
N LYS A 140 -4.41 15.38 -2.07
CA LYS A 140 -4.58 15.99 -3.42
C LYS A 140 -3.25 16.03 -4.16
N ARG A 141 -2.18 16.47 -3.51
CA ARG A 141 -0.85 16.52 -4.13
C ARG A 141 -0.36 15.14 -4.58
N PHE A 142 -0.57 14.10 -3.77
CA PHE A 142 -0.19 12.75 -4.17
C PHE A 142 -1.00 12.28 -5.38
N PHE A 143 -2.30 12.52 -5.37
CA PHE A 143 -3.20 12.09 -6.44
C PHE A 143 -2.91 12.75 -7.79
N THR A 144 -2.27 13.94 -7.83
CA THR A 144 -1.87 14.56 -9.11
C THR A 144 -0.81 13.77 -9.88
N PHE A 145 -0.13 12.82 -9.24
CA PHE A 145 0.86 11.95 -9.89
C PHE A 145 0.28 10.60 -10.32
N MET A 146 -1.00 10.33 -10.05
CA MET A 146 -1.64 9.06 -10.38
C MET A 146 -2.37 9.13 -11.71
N ASP A 147 -2.22 8.10 -12.52
CA ASP A 147 -2.92 7.96 -13.80
C ASP A 147 -4.32 7.34 -13.60
N SER A 148 -4.47 6.49 -12.58
CA SER A 148 -5.74 5.88 -12.21
C SER A 148 -5.74 5.37 -10.77
N PHE A 149 -6.90 4.85 -10.33
CA PHE A 149 -7.12 4.43 -8.95
C PHE A 149 -7.83 3.08 -8.90
N ILE A 150 -7.56 2.32 -7.83
CA ILE A 150 -8.34 1.15 -7.42
C ILE A 150 -8.92 1.49 -6.05
N VAL A 151 -10.24 1.40 -5.91
CA VAL A 151 -10.94 1.65 -4.64
C VAL A 151 -11.57 0.38 -4.13
N LEU A 152 -11.43 0.11 -2.83
CA LEU A 152 -11.78 -1.18 -2.24
C LEU A 152 -13.17 -1.19 -1.56
N SER A 153 -13.83 -0.04 -1.46
CA SER A 153 -15.19 0.08 -0.93
C SER A 153 -15.95 1.23 -1.57
N LYS A 154 -17.29 1.20 -1.50
CA LYS A 154 -18.13 2.31 -1.99
C LYS A 154 -17.88 3.62 -1.28
N LYS A 155 -17.58 3.57 0.02
CA LYS A 155 -17.19 4.74 0.79
C LYS A 155 -15.90 5.38 0.25
N VAL A 156 -14.88 4.56 -0.06
CA VAL A 156 -13.61 5.05 -0.61
C VAL A 156 -13.78 5.58 -2.04
N GLU A 157 -14.72 5.03 -2.83
CA GLU A 157 -15.12 5.56 -4.13
C GLU A 157 -15.68 6.99 -4.00
N GLU A 158 -16.64 7.21 -3.11
CA GLU A 158 -17.22 8.53 -2.82
C GLU A 158 -16.14 9.52 -2.34
N GLU A 159 -15.28 9.07 -1.43
CA GLU A 159 -14.15 9.86 -0.97
C GLU A 159 -13.22 10.24 -2.11
N LEU A 160 -12.84 9.32 -3.00
CA LEU A 160 -11.99 9.58 -4.18
C LEU A 160 -12.61 10.66 -5.06
N LEU A 161 -13.87 10.51 -5.41
CA LEU A 161 -14.58 11.46 -6.27
C LEU A 161 -14.70 12.86 -5.65
N SER A 162 -14.72 12.97 -4.32
CA SER A 162 -14.66 14.26 -3.63
C SER A 162 -13.30 14.97 -3.76
N PHE A 163 -12.23 14.24 -4.06
CA PHE A 163 -10.88 14.78 -4.28
C PHE A 163 -10.57 14.99 -5.74
N VAL A 164 -11.00 14.06 -6.59
CA VAL A 164 -10.74 14.00 -8.03
C VAL A 164 -12.04 13.60 -8.74
N PRO A 165 -12.94 14.54 -9.05
CA PRO A 165 -14.25 14.25 -9.67
C PRO A 165 -14.17 13.43 -10.96
N GLU A 166 -13.15 13.68 -11.79
CA GLU A 166 -12.91 13.00 -13.07
C GLU A 166 -11.89 11.86 -12.97
N ALA A 167 -11.78 11.23 -11.77
CA ALA A 167 -10.82 10.15 -11.56
C ALA A 167 -11.12 8.95 -12.47
N LYS A 168 -10.10 8.43 -13.15
CA LYS A 168 -10.15 7.11 -13.76
C LYS A 168 -9.95 6.06 -12.66
N TYR A 169 -10.96 5.26 -12.38
CA TYR A 169 -10.85 4.28 -11.31
C TYR A 169 -11.55 2.96 -11.62
N LYS A 170 -11.17 1.94 -10.87
CA LYS A 170 -11.85 0.65 -10.82
C LYS A 170 -12.28 0.38 -9.38
N TYR A 171 -13.56 0.09 -9.19
CA TYR A 171 -14.05 -0.49 -7.94
C TYR A 171 -13.72 -1.98 -7.90
N CYS A 172 -12.97 -2.39 -6.88
CA CYS A 172 -12.60 -3.78 -6.64
C CYS A 172 -12.82 -4.06 -5.15
N PRO A 173 -13.89 -4.79 -4.78
CA PRO A 173 -14.18 -5.07 -3.37
C PRO A 173 -13.00 -5.69 -2.66
N HIS A 174 -12.87 -5.40 -1.37
CA HIS A 174 -11.82 -5.97 -0.55
C HIS A 174 -11.86 -7.51 -0.61
N PRO A 175 -10.78 -8.18 -0.99
CA PRO A 175 -10.77 -9.64 -1.11
C PRO A 175 -10.92 -10.29 0.26
N VAL A 176 -11.51 -11.48 0.27
CA VAL A 176 -11.53 -12.35 1.45
C VAL A 176 -10.14 -12.98 1.61
N TYR A 177 -9.64 -13.01 2.83
CA TYR A 177 -8.36 -13.63 3.13
C TYR A 177 -8.47 -15.17 3.06
N SER A 178 -7.82 -15.78 2.10
CA SER A 178 -7.73 -17.25 2.00
C SER A 178 -6.64 -17.85 2.92
N ILE A 179 -5.77 -17.01 3.49
CA ILE A 179 -4.65 -17.45 4.33
C ILE A 179 -5.06 -18.03 5.70
N PHE A 180 -6.30 -17.80 6.12
CA PHE A 180 -6.83 -18.32 7.40
C PHE A 180 -7.46 -19.71 7.28
N GLY A 181 -7.49 -20.31 6.08
CA GLY A 181 -8.14 -21.61 5.84
C GLY A 181 -9.66 -21.54 5.87
N GLU A 182 -10.28 -22.71 5.98
CA GLU A 182 -11.74 -22.81 6.12
C GLU A 182 -12.18 -22.47 7.54
N ALA A 183 -13.34 -21.82 7.65
CA ALA A 183 -13.91 -21.49 8.96
C ALA A 183 -14.29 -22.78 9.71
N PRO A 184 -13.81 -22.98 10.95
CA PRO A 184 -14.24 -24.11 11.75
C PRO A 184 -15.75 -24.03 12.03
N SER A 185 -16.39 -25.17 12.28
CA SER A 185 -17.79 -25.16 12.70
C SER A 185 -17.95 -24.40 14.04
N ASN A 186 -19.14 -23.82 14.26
CA ASN A 186 -19.42 -23.05 15.49
C ASN A 186 -19.09 -23.81 16.77
N ASN A 187 -19.34 -25.13 16.80
CA ASN A 187 -19.06 -25.97 17.97
C ASN A 187 -17.56 -26.14 18.22
N VAL A 188 -16.78 -26.32 17.14
CA VAL A 188 -15.31 -26.43 17.23
C VAL A 188 -14.72 -25.07 17.67
N ALA A 189 -15.16 -23.98 17.06
CA ALA A 189 -14.70 -22.64 17.40
C ALA A 189 -15.00 -22.28 18.87
N LYS A 190 -16.20 -22.59 19.38
CA LYS A 190 -16.57 -22.39 20.79
C LYS A 190 -15.71 -23.22 21.75
N SER A 191 -15.48 -24.48 21.41
CA SER A 191 -14.62 -25.36 22.19
C SER A 191 -13.19 -24.85 22.29
N GLU A 192 -12.59 -24.41 21.18
CA GLU A 192 -11.24 -23.85 21.14
C GLU A 192 -11.12 -22.51 21.89
N LEU A 193 -12.14 -21.65 21.77
CA LEU A 193 -12.20 -20.36 22.46
C LEU A 193 -12.64 -20.47 23.93
N LYS A 194 -13.06 -21.66 24.38
CA LYS A 194 -13.56 -21.94 25.74
C LYS A 194 -14.75 -21.05 26.13
N ILE A 195 -15.69 -20.83 25.19
CA ILE A 195 -16.92 -20.05 25.35
C ILE A 195 -18.16 -20.84 24.99
#